data_bbefa7975ba246d896869d21555fb611
#
_entry.id   bbefa7975ba246d896869d21555fb611
#
_cell.length_a   1.000
_cell.length_b   1.000
_cell.length_c   1.000
_cell.angle_alpha   90.00
_cell.angle_beta   90.00
_cell.angle_gamma   90.00
#
_symmetry.space_group_name_H-M   'P 1'
#
loop_
_entity.id
_entity.type
_entity.pdbx_description
1 polymer ?
#
loop_
_entity_poly.entity_id
_entity_poly.type
_entity_poly.pdbx_seq_one_letter_code
_entity_poly.pdbx_strand_id
1 'polypeptide(L)'
;MATAAIHSPPMTNGHGNGALASSSSAKLDAYLADTTRYSAIDKILDRRGPWTDERFIGGKDTKDFLRTKSKILVIGAGGLGCEILQNLALSGFNDIHVIDMDTIDISNLNRQFLFRESDVGKSKALVAAQFVMNRVPGVKVTPYHGKIQDHPTSFYATFDIVVAGLDSISARRWINATLVQMAQENDEDLKPLIDGGTEGFKGQARVILPTVTSCYECSAS
;
A
#
# COMPACT_ATOMS: atom_id res chain seq x y z
N MET A 1 64.22 1.86 33.42
CA MET A 1 63.09 2.57 32.78
C MET A 1 61.92 1.62 32.80
N ALA A 2 60.90 1.92 33.61
CA ALA A 2 59.81 1.02 33.92
C ALA A 2 58.68 1.28 32.93
N THR A 3 58.17 0.25 32.22
CA THR A 3 57.01 0.25 31.34
C THR A 3 55.80 -0.07 32.20
N ALA A 4 54.87 0.91 32.30
CA ALA A 4 53.62 0.75 33.00
C ALA A 4 52.60 -0.02 32.13
N ALA A 5 52.08 -1.13 32.65
CA ALA A 5 50.98 -1.90 32.05
C ALA A 5 49.64 -1.23 32.39
N ILE A 6 48.90 -0.88 31.38
CA ILE A 6 47.53 -0.35 31.52
C ILE A 6 46.57 -1.54 31.64
N HIS A 7 45.96 -1.66 32.81
CA HIS A 7 44.92 -2.66 33.10
C HIS A 7 43.56 -2.15 32.60
N SER A 8 42.96 -2.87 31.66
CA SER A 8 41.55 -2.62 31.23
C SER A 8 40.60 -3.37 32.18
N PRO A 9 39.48 -2.74 32.59
CA PRO A 9 38.49 -3.44 33.43
C PRO A 9 37.65 -4.42 32.63
N PRO A 10 37.09 -5.47 33.24
CA PRO A 10 36.28 -6.47 32.55
C PRO A 10 34.92 -5.91 32.14
N MET A 11 34.52 -6.19 30.90
CA MET A 11 33.19 -5.91 30.38
C MET A 11 32.16 -6.80 31.06
N THR A 12 31.26 -6.24 31.82
CA THR A 12 30.06 -6.91 32.34
C THR A 12 29.03 -7.02 31.26
N ASN A 13 28.72 -8.25 30.81
CA ASN A 13 27.55 -8.54 29.95
C ASN A 13 26.27 -8.28 30.74
N GLY A 14 25.64 -7.13 30.50
CA GLY A 14 24.32 -6.82 31.01
C GLY A 14 23.24 -7.50 30.18
N HIS A 15 22.57 -8.49 30.73
CA HIS A 15 21.33 -9.06 30.23
C HIS A 15 20.20 -7.99 30.32
N GLY A 16 19.89 -7.30 29.22
CA GLY A 16 18.85 -6.25 29.15
C GLY A 16 17.84 -6.38 28.02
N ASN A 17 17.89 -7.45 27.22
CA ASN A 17 17.07 -7.52 25.99
C ASN A 17 15.66 -8.15 26.16
N GLY A 18 15.33 -8.74 27.30
CA GLY A 18 14.04 -9.41 27.50
C GLY A 18 12.84 -8.49 27.77
N ALA A 19 13.05 -7.41 28.52
CA ALA A 19 11.96 -6.54 28.98
C ALA A 19 11.44 -5.57 27.89
N LEU A 20 12.29 -5.15 26.96
CA LEU A 20 11.90 -4.24 25.87
C LEU A 20 11.09 -4.96 24.78
N ALA A 21 11.41 -6.22 24.48
CA ALA A 21 10.69 -7.03 23.52
C ALA A 21 9.28 -7.41 24.01
N SER A 22 9.12 -7.73 25.29
CA SER A 22 7.83 -8.06 25.88
C SER A 22 6.87 -6.85 25.95
N SER A 23 7.38 -5.64 26.17
CA SER A 23 6.56 -4.42 26.21
C SER A 23 6.09 -3.99 24.81
N SER A 24 6.85 -4.27 23.76
CA SER A 24 6.46 -3.96 22.37
C SER A 24 5.39 -4.93 21.85
N SER A 25 5.49 -6.21 22.19
CA SER A 25 4.50 -7.24 21.87
C SER A 25 3.15 -6.92 22.54
N ALA A 26 3.13 -6.66 23.84
CA ALA A 26 1.90 -6.32 24.56
C ALA A 26 1.22 -5.04 24.04
N LYS A 27 1.99 -4.04 23.61
CA LYS A 27 1.43 -2.83 22.96
C LYS A 27 0.84 -3.14 21.59
N LEU A 28 1.48 -3.99 20.81
CA LEU A 28 0.96 -4.45 19.52
C LEU A 28 -0.34 -5.23 19.71
N ASP A 29 -0.37 -6.18 20.64
CA ASP A 29 -1.56 -6.98 20.94
C ASP A 29 -2.73 -6.09 21.39
N ALA A 30 -2.49 -5.10 22.27
CA ALA A 30 -3.49 -4.13 22.69
C ALA A 30 -3.98 -3.26 21.52
N TYR A 31 -3.09 -2.84 20.62
CA TYR A 31 -3.47 -2.10 19.43
C TYR A 31 -4.31 -2.93 18.45
N LEU A 32 -3.99 -4.22 18.27
CA LEU A 32 -4.74 -5.12 17.40
C LEU A 32 -6.12 -5.48 18.01
N ALA A 33 -6.21 -5.54 19.33
CA ALA A 33 -7.45 -5.79 20.06
C ALA A 33 -8.37 -4.56 20.11
N ASP A 34 -7.89 -3.35 19.82
CA ASP A 34 -8.69 -2.14 19.81
C ASP A 34 -9.72 -2.15 18.66
N THR A 35 -10.93 -2.52 18.97
CA THR A 35 -12.06 -2.55 18.02
C THR A 35 -12.59 -1.16 17.66
N THR A 36 -12.16 -0.11 18.36
CA THR A 36 -12.65 1.27 18.15
C THR A 36 -11.84 2.03 17.11
N ARG A 37 -10.63 1.56 16.77
CA ARG A 37 -9.69 2.24 15.85
C ARG A 37 -10.27 2.55 14.47
N TYR A 38 -11.25 1.76 14.01
CA TYR A 38 -11.93 1.95 12.73
C TYR A 38 -13.37 2.48 12.87
N SER A 39 -13.78 2.92 14.05
CA SER A 39 -15.16 3.32 14.33
C SER A 39 -15.72 4.39 13.39
N ALA A 40 -14.86 5.30 12.91
CA ALA A 40 -15.26 6.32 11.94
C ALA A 40 -15.54 5.72 10.56
N ILE A 41 -14.67 4.82 10.09
CA ILE A 41 -14.82 4.08 8.81
C ILE A 41 -16.01 3.13 8.89
N ASP A 42 -16.21 2.47 10.02
CA ASP A 42 -17.32 1.55 10.24
C ASP A 42 -18.68 2.21 10.03
N LYS A 43 -18.84 3.47 10.43
CA LYS A 43 -20.08 4.24 10.18
C LYS A 43 -20.44 4.35 8.71
N ILE A 44 -19.43 4.35 7.82
CA ILE A 44 -19.63 4.38 6.37
C ILE A 44 -19.97 2.98 5.85
N LEU A 45 -19.29 1.96 6.38
CA LEU A 45 -19.44 0.57 5.95
C LEU A 45 -20.70 -0.13 6.52
N ASP A 46 -21.30 0.44 7.56
CA ASP A 46 -22.50 -0.14 8.20
C ASP A 46 -23.82 0.26 7.53
N ARG A 47 -23.81 1.27 6.66
CA ARG A 47 -25.04 1.80 6.04
C ARG A 47 -24.83 2.22 4.60
N ARG A 48 -25.90 2.16 3.84
CA ARG A 48 -25.92 2.74 2.49
C ARG A 48 -25.94 4.27 2.57
N GLY A 49 -25.13 4.90 1.76
CA GLY A 49 -25.15 6.35 1.51
C GLY A 49 -25.97 6.69 0.25
N PRO A 50 -26.19 7.98 -0.02
CA PRO A 50 -26.98 8.42 -1.18
C PRO A 50 -26.37 8.02 -2.54
N TRP A 51 -25.08 7.74 -2.56
CA TRP A 51 -24.32 7.36 -3.78
C TRP A 51 -23.86 5.90 -3.78
N THR A 52 -24.35 5.11 -2.82
CA THR A 52 -23.98 3.69 -2.72
C THR A 52 -24.82 2.87 -3.70
N ASP A 53 -24.16 1.98 -4.45
CA ASP A 53 -24.83 1.03 -5.36
C ASP A 53 -25.90 0.22 -4.61
N GLU A 54 -27.00 -0.12 -5.30
CA GLU A 54 -28.12 -0.86 -4.71
C GLU A 54 -27.72 -2.23 -4.17
N ARG A 55 -26.71 -2.84 -4.73
CA ARG A 55 -26.18 -4.15 -4.34
C ARG A 55 -25.26 -4.09 -3.11
N PHE A 56 -24.88 -2.89 -2.67
CA PHE A 56 -24.03 -2.76 -1.47
C PHE A 56 -24.79 -3.22 -0.23
N ILE A 57 -24.22 -4.17 0.48
CA ILE A 57 -24.71 -4.67 1.77
C ILE A 57 -23.70 -4.23 2.83
N GLY A 58 -24.10 -3.24 3.64
CA GLY A 58 -23.28 -2.78 4.77
C GLY A 58 -23.28 -3.78 5.91
N GLY A 59 -22.28 -3.69 6.80
CA GLY A 59 -22.23 -4.45 8.02
C GLY A 59 -20.97 -5.31 8.19
N LYS A 60 -21.08 -6.31 9.05
CA LYS A 60 -19.94 -7.11 9.51
C LYS A 60 -19.21 -7.80 8.36
N ASP A 61 -19.93 -8.43 7.44
CA ASP A 61 -19.32 -9.23 6.38
C ASP A 61 -18.50 -8.37 5.41
N THR A 62 -18.99 -7.18 5.07
CA THR A 62 -18.24 -6.20 4.26
C THR A 62 -16.99 -5.72 4.99
N LYS A 63 -17.08 -5.43 6.29
CA LYS A 63 -15.93 -5.02 7.10
C LYS A 63 -14.89 -6.13 7.21
N ASP A 64 -15.33 -7.36 7.46
CA ASP A 64 -14.45 -8.52 7.56
C ASP A 64 -13.78 -8.81 6.21
N PHE A 65 -14.51 -8.72 5.11
CA PHE A 65 -13.92 -8.85 3.77
C PHE A 65 -12.80 -7.84 3.54
N LEU A 66 -13.07 -6.56 3.75
CA LEU A 66 -12.08 -5.49 3.53
C LEU A 66 -10.84 -5.64 4.41
N ARG A 67 -11.00 -6.12 5.65
CA ARG A 67 -9.90 -6.22 6.62
C ARG A 67 -9.11 -7.50 6.57
N THR A 68 -9.74 -8.61 6.19
CA THR A 68 -9.11 -9.93 6.34
C THR A 68 -8.94 -10.70 5.04
N LYS A 69 -9.69 -10.35 4.00
CA LYS A 69 -9.72 -11.12 2.74
C LYS A 69 -9.24 -10.30 1.54
N SER A 70 -9.56 -9.00 1.50
CA SER A 70 -9.22 -8.19 0.35
C SER A 70 -7.72 -8.00 0.20
N LYS A 71 -7.24 -8.20 -1.02
CA LYS A 71 -5.85 -8.02 -1.42
C LYS A 71 -5.77 -6.90 -2.45
N ILE A 72 -5.02 -5.85 -2.15
CA ILE A 72 -4.95 -4.64 -2.97
C ILE A 72 -3.56 -4.49 -3.57
N LEU A 73 -3.49 -4.27 -4.87
CA LEU A 73 -2.26 -3.88 -5.54
C LEU A 73 -2.24 -2.36 -5.74
N VAL A 74 -1.22 -1.70 -5.24
CA VAL A 74 -0.90 -0.30 -5.51
C VAL A 74 0.25 -0.25 -6.51
N ILE A 75 0.04 0.43 -7.63
CA ILE A 75 1.05 0.63 -8.67
C ILE A 75 1.56 2.06 -8.59
N GLY A 76 2.85 2.19 -8.27
CA GLY A 76 3.53 3.46 -8.02
C GLY A 76 3.64 3.80 -6.54
N ALA A 77 4.86 4.13 -6.10
CA ALA A 77 5.19 4.64 -4.77
C ALA A 77 5.76 6.06 -4.84
N GLY A 78 5.27 6.85 -5.80
CA GLY A 78 5.54 8.27 -5.96
C GLY A 78 4.76 9.13 -4.95
N GLY A 79 4.56 10.42 -5.24
CA GLY A 79 3.83 11.33 -4.35
C GLY A 79 2.43 10.82 -4.03
N LEU A 80 1.63 10.54 -5.06
CA LEU A 80 0.28 10.02 -4.89
C LEU A 80 0.27 8.60 -4.29
N GLY A 81 1.20 7.73 -4.72
CA GLY A 81 1.31 6.36 -4.19
C GLY A 81 1.60 6.32 -2.68
N CYS A 82 2.43 7.24 -2.18
CA CYS A 82 2.68 7.39 -0.74
C CYS A 82 1.40 7.68 0.05
N GLU A 83 0.56 8.60 -0.46
CA GLU A 83 -0.73 8.95 0.16
C GLU A 83 -1.70 7.77 0.12
N ILE A 84 -1.80 7.09 -1.04
CA ILE A 84 -2.68 5.93 -1.22
C ILE A 84 -2.30 4.82 -0.24
N LEU A 85 -1.03 4.43 -0.17
CA LEU A 85 -0.55 3.37 0.72
C LEU A 85 -0.88 3.65 2.18
N GLN A 86 -0.61 4.88 2.65
CA GLN A 86 -0.90 5.26 4.02
C GLN A 86 -2.41 5.28 4.29
N ASN A 87 -3.20 5.84 3.39
CA ASN A 87 -4.64 5.96 3.56
C ASN A 87 -5.36 4.61 3.53
N LEU A 88 -4.95 3.68 2.65
CA LEU A 88 -5.46 2.31 2.64
C LEU A 88 -5.17 1.60 3.97
N ALA A 89 -3.93 1.65 4.45
CA ALA A 89 -3.54 1.04 5.71
C ALA A 89 -4.32 1.63 6.91
N LEU A 90 -4.47 2.96 6.96
CA LEU A 90 -5.24 3.64 8.01
C LEU A 90 -6.75 3.38 7.92
N SER A 91 -7.26 3.04 6.74
CA SER A 91 -8.67 2.67 6.53
C SER A 91 -8.99 1.21 6.87
N GLY A 92 -7.96 0.42 7.19
CA GLY A 92 -8.13 -0.96 7.65
C GLY A 92 -7.97 -2.03 6.58
N PHE A 93 -7.40 -1.71 5.42
CA PHE A 93 -6.93 -2.73 4.48
C PHE A 93 -5.62 -3.32 4.99
N ASN A 94 -5.59 -4.61 5.22
CA ASN A 94 -4.48 -5.26 5.90
C ASN A 94 -3.54 -6.07 5.00
N ASP A 95 -3.92 -6.38 3.76
CA ASP A 95 -3.04 -7.04 2.78
C ASP A 95 -2.88 -6.15 1.54
N ILE A 96 -1.83 -5.35 1.56
CA ILE A 96 -1.51 -4.37 0.52
C ILE A 96 -0.22 -4.80 -0.17
N HIS A 97 -0.20 -4.72 -1.48
CA HIS A 97 0.98 -4.97 -2.30
C HIS A 97 1.35 -3.67 -3.02
N VAL A 98 2.62 -3.38 -3.15
CA VAL A 98 3.08 -2.18 -3.85
C VAL A 98 4.17 -2.52 -4.86
N ILE A 99 4.01 -2.06 -6.09
CA ILE A 99 5.01 -2.23 -7.15
C ILE A 99 5.50 -0.86 -7.63
N ASP A 100 6.81 -0.70 -7.67
CA ASP A 100 7.49 0.48 -8.19
C ASP A 100 8.89 0.11 -8.66
N MET A 101 9.29 0.58 -9.84
CA MET A 101 10.60 0.26 -10.42
C MET A 101 11.70 1.23 -10.01
N ASP A 102 11.35 2.37 -9.41
CA ASP A 102 12.28 3.45 -9.15
C ASP A 102 13.02 3.29 -7.83
N THR A 103 14.17 3.95 -7.78
CA THR A 103 14.89 4.27 -6.55
C THR A 103 14.57 5.69 -6.10
N ILE A 104 14.80 5.95 -4.81
CA ILE A 104 14.57 7.26 -4.20
C ILE A 104 15.68 8.20 -4.63
N ASP A 105 15.30 9.37 -5.16
CA ASP A 105 16.18 10.48 -5.47
C ASP A 105 15.94 11.64 -4.48
N ILE A 106 16.95 12.48 -4.26
CA ILE A 106 16.84 13.63 -3.36
C ILE A 106 15.73 14.59 -3.78
N SER A 107 15.50 14.72 -5.09
CA SER A 107 14.42 15.53 -5.66
C SER A 107 13.02 15.02 -5.34
N ASN A 108 12.89 13.76 -4.88
CA ASN A 108 11.61 13.18 -4.50
C ASN A 108 11.15 13.62 -3.10
N LEU A 109 12.07 13.98 -2.22
CA LEU A 109 11.82 14.23 -0.81
C LEU A 109 10.88 15.42 -0.55
N ASN A 110 10.73 16.31 -1.51
CA ASN A 110 9.84 17.47 -1.40
C ASN A 110 8.34 17.13 -1.49
N ARG A 111 7.97 15.91 -1.98
CA ARG A 111 6.58 15.49 -2.18
C ARG A 111 6.29 14.03 -1.84
N GLN A 112 7.31 13.20 -1.64
CA GLN A 112 7.17 11.78 -1.31
C GLN A 112 7.49 11.58 0.18
N PHE A 113 6.53 11.92 1.04
CA PHE A 113 6.71 12.10 2.48
C PHE A 113 7.06 10.83 3.26
N LEU A 114 6.92 9.63 2.67
CA LEU A 114 7.35 8.37 3.29
C LEU A 114 8.87 8.22 3.34
N PHE A 115 9.62 9.01 2.55
CA PHE A 115 11.07 8.87 2.39
C PHE A 115 11.85 9.92 3.18
N ARG A 116 13.08 9.58 3.52
CA ARG A 116 14.04 10.45 4.21
C ARG A 116 15.34 10.51 3.40
N GLU A 117 16.18 11.47 3.70
CA GLU A 117 17.49 11.64 3.05
C GLU A 117 18.35 10.36 3.15
N SER A 118 18.29 9.65 4.28
CA SER A 118 18.96 8.36 4.50
C SER A 118 18.45 7.22 3.61
N ASP A 119 17.36 7.43 2.87
CA ASP A 119 16.76 6.43 1.99
C ASP A 119 17.09 6.65 0.51
N VAL A 120 17.82 7.73 0.20
CA VAL A 120 18.26 8.02 -1.18
C VAL A 120 19.05 6.84 -1.74
N GLY A 121 18.72 6.42 -2.97
CA GLY A 121 19.29 5.25 -3.64
C GLY A 121 18.61 3.92 -3.33
N LYS A 122 17.73 3.84 -2.30
CA LYS A 122 16.95 2.63 -2.01
C LYS A 122 15.70 2.55 -2.88
N SER A 123 15.13 1.35 -3.02
CA SER A 123 13.87 1.13 -3.74
C SER A 123 12.70 1.87 -3.08
N LYS A 124 11.90 2.61 -3.87
CA LYS A 124 10.70 3.29 -3.39
C LYS A 124 9.71 2.31 -2.78
N ALA A 125 9.43 1.20 -3.46
CA ALA A 125 8.49 0.19 -2.98
C ALA A 125 8.89 -0.39 -1.62
N LEU A 126 10.18 -0.75 -1.44
CA LEU A 126 10.68 -1.32 -0.20
C LEU A 126 10.58 -0.36 0.98
N VAL A 127 11.02 0.89 0.78
CA VAL A 127 11.01 1.90 1.85
C VAL A 127 9.58 2.31 2.21
N ALA A 128 8.70 2.50 1.20
CA ALA A 128 7.30 2.82 1.44
C ALA A 128 6.59 1.71 2.24
N ALA A 129 6.79 0.44 1.87
CA ALA A 129 6.21 -0.68 2.59
C ALA A 129 6.65 -0.71 4.05
N GLN A 130 7.95 -0.58 4.31
CA GLN A 130 8.50 -0.57 5.66
C GLN A 130 7.97 0.60 6.50
N PHE A 131 7.87 1.80 5.90
CA PHE A 131 7.35 2.97 6.58
C PHE A 131 5.89 2.76 7.01
N VAL A 132 5.04 2.27 6.09
CA VAL A 132 3.62 2.05 6.36
C VAL A 132 3.42 0.99 7.43
N MET A 133 4.14 -0.14 7.36
CA MET A 133 4.09 -1.20 8.37
C MET A 133 4.55 -0.71 9.76
N ASN A 134 5.55 0.15 9.81
CA ASN A 134 6.00 0.75 11.09
C ASN A 134 4.97 1.74 11.65
N ARG A 135 4.22 2.42 10.77
CA ARG A 135 3.22 3.42 11.16
C ARG A 135 1.89 2.82 11.57
N VAL A 136 1.48 1.73 10.92
CA VAL A 136 0.19 1.07 11.13
C VAL A 136 0.43 -0.39 11.50
N PRO A 137 0.52 -0.72 12.79
CA PRO A 137 0.72 -2.09 13.24
C PRO A 137 -0.41 -3.01 12.75
N GLY A 138 -0.04 -4.22 12.34
CA GLY A 138 -0.97 -5.25 11.85
C GLY A 138 -1.28 -5.19 10.36
N VAL A 139 -0.86 -4.13 9.64
CA VAL A 139 -0.93 -4.13 8.18
C VAL A 139 0.27 -4.90 7.61
N LYS A 140 0.02 -5.67 6.56
CA LYS A 140 1.04 -6.31 5.76
C LYS A 140 1.16 -5.57 4.43
N VAL A 141 2.34 -5.04 4.13
CA VAL A 141 2.63 -4.42 2.85
C VAL A 141 3.76 -5.20 2.17
N THR A 142 3.45 -5.82 1.02
CA THR A 142 4.41 -6.62 0.25
C THR A 142 4.96 -5.78 -0.90
N PRO A 143 6.26 -5.43 -0.89
CA PRO A 143 6.86 -4.61 -1.93
C PRO A 143 7.40 -5.44 -3.09
N TYR A 144 7.30 -4.90 -4.31
CA TYR A 144 7.93 -5.40 -5.53
C TYR A 144 8.74 -4.27 -6.16
N HIS A 145 10.04 -4.48 -6.29
CA HIS A 145 10.93 -3.56 -7.00
C HIS A 145 11.11 -4.04 -8.43
N GLY A 146 10.40 -3.42 -9.37
CA GLY A 146 10.42 -3.84 -10.77
C GLY A 146 9.33 -3.17 -11.59
N LYS A 147 9.28 -3.51 -12.87
CA LYS A 147 8.26 -3.01 -13.79
C LYS A 147 6.98 -3.83 -13.65
N ILE A 148 5.84 -3.18 -13.88
CA ILE A 148 4.56 -3.88 -13.93
C ILE A 148 4.52 -4.93 -15.04
N GLN A 149 5.24 -4.72 -16.14
CA GLN A 149 5.32 -5.63 -17.27
C GLN A 149 6.10 -6.94 -16.99
N ASP A 150 6.88 -6.97 -15.92
CA ASP A 150 7.68 -8.15 -15.57
C ASP A 150 6.84 -9.26 -14.89
N HIS A 151 5.57 -8.97 -14.58
CA HIS A 151 4.65 -9.90 -13.95
C HIS A 151 3.63 -10.48 -14.94
N PRO A 152 3.33 -11.78 -14.87
CA PRO A 152 2.31 -12.42 -15.73
C PRO A 152 0.89 -12.01 -15.29
N THR A 153 -0.11 -12.23 -16.16
CA THR A 153 -1.53 -11.96 -15.85
C THR A 153 -2.01 -12.69 -14.59
N SER A 154 -1.51 -13.90 -14.34
CA SER A 154 -1.80 -14.68 -13.13
C SER A 154 -1.40 -13.97 -11.84
N PHE A 155 -0.40 -13.09 -11.86
CA PHE A 155 -0.06 -12.24 -10.72
C PHE A 155 -1.19 -11.25 -10.43
N TYR A 156 -1.71 -10.57 -11.46
CA TYR A 156 -2.80 -9.60 -11.31
C TYR A 156 -4.12 -10.26 -10.91
N ALA A 157 -4.37 -11.48 -11.35
CA ALA A 157 -5.56 -12.26 -10.97
C ALA A 157 -5.66 -12.49 -9.46
N THR A 158 -4.54 -12.47 -8.73
CA THR A 158 -4.52 -12.67 -7.27
C THR A 158 -5.06 -11.48 -6.46
N PHE A 159 -5.30 -10.33 -7.07
CA PHE A 159 -5.76 -9.13 -6.39
C PHE A 159 -7.25 -8.89 -6.60
N ASP A 160 -7.89 -8.27 -5.62
CA ASP A 160 -9.30 -7.88 -5.70
C ASP A 160 -9.47 -6.49 -6.32
N ILE A 161 -8.49 -5.60 -6.09
CA ILE A 161 -8.51 -4.21 -6.56
C ILE A 161 -7.10 -3.80 -6.98
N VAL A 162 -6.99 -3.08 -8.09
CA VAL A 162 -5.75 -2.43 -8.53
C VAL A 162 -5.91 -0.92 -8.42
N VAL A 163 -4.98 -0.26 -7.74
CA VAL A 163 -4.96 1.20 -7.57
C VAL A 163 -3.69 1.74 -8.24
N ALA A 164 -3.85 2.61 -9.22
CA ALA A 164 -2.75 3.18 -9.98
C ALA A 164 -2.51 4.65 -9.61
N GLY A 165 -1.32 4.94 -9.07
CA GLY A 165 -0.79 6.28 -8.84
C GLY A 165 0.41 6.57 -9.76
N LEU A 166 0.22 6.33 -11.05
CA LEU A 166 1.25 6.39 -12.08
C LEU A 166 1.41 7.82 -12.63
N ASP A 167 2.61 8.16 -13.10
CA ASP A 167 2.92 9.40 -13.83
C ASP A 167 3.08 9.17 -15.34
N SER A 168 3.24 7.91 -15.78
CA SER A 168 3.44 7.54 -17.18
C SER A 168 2.14 7.10 -17.86
N ILE A 169 1.81 7.76 -18.97
CA ILE A 169 0.67 7.38 -19.84
C ILE A 169 0.84 5.95 -20.37
N SER A 170 2.06 5.57 -20.74
CA SER A 170 2.34 4.22 -21.26
C SER A 170 2.08 3.14 -20.21
N ALA A 171 2.44 3.37 -18.96
CA ALA A 171 2.18 2.43 -17.87
C ALA A 171 0.67 2.33 -17.57
N ARG A 172 -0.08 3.45 -17.61
CA ARG A 172 -1.54 3.46 -17.45
C ARG A 172 -2.23 2.65 -18.56
N ARG A 173 -1.82 2.87 -19.81
CA ARG A 173 -2.33 2.11 -20.95
C ARG A 173 -2.06 0.63 -20.83
N TRP A 174 -0.85 0.29 -20.42
CA TRP A 174 -0.45 -1.10 -20.27
C TRP A 174 -1.30 -1.83 -19.22
N ILE A 175 -1.43 -1.28 -18.01
CA ILE A 175 -2.23 -1.94 -16.96
C ILE A 175 -3.72 -1.98 -17.32
N ASN A 176 -4.26 -0.91 -17.92
CA ASN A 176 -5.62 -0.91 -18.42
C ASN A 176 -5.86 -2.01 -19.45
N ALA A 177 -4.98 -2.14 -20.46
CA ALA A 177 -5.09 -3.18 -21.47
C ALA A 177 -5.00 -4.59 -20.86
N THR A 178 -4.08 -4.80 -19.95
CA THR A 178 -3.89 -6.09 -19.25
C THR A 178 -5.16 -6.50 -18.49
N LEU A 179 -5.74 -5.59 -17.70
CA LEU A 179 -6.94 -5.91 -16.92
C LEU A 179 -8.19 -6.08 -17.81
N VAL A 180 -8.28 -5.32 -18.92
CA VAL A 180 -9.36 -5.52 -19.91
C VAL A 180 -9.23 -6.87 -20.58
N GLN A 181 -8.03 -7.28 -20.99
CA GLN A 181 -7.80 -8.58 -21.58
C GLN A 181 -8.17 -9.71 -20.62
N MET A 182 -7.72 -9.64 -19.36
CA MET A 182 -8.06 -10.63 -18.34
C MET A 182 -9.58 -10.80 -18.17
N ALA A 183 -10.31 -9.69 -18.07
CA ALA A 183 -11.77 -9.72 -17.94
C ALA A 183 -12.48 -10.23 -19.20
N GLN A 184 -11.87 -10.07 -20.40
CA GLN A 184 -12.41 -10.64 -21.64
C GLN A 184 -12.17 -12.15 -21.76
N GLU A 185 -11.05 -12.65 -21.20
CA GLU A 185 -10.73 -14.07 -21.18
C GLU A 185 -11.54 -14.84 -20.13
N ASN A 186 -11.80 -14.20 -18.98
CA ASN A 186 -12.56 -14.80 -17.88
C ASN A 186 -13.24 -13.70 -17.04
N ASP A 187 -14.56 -13.72 -16.98
CA ASP A 187 -15.36 -12.74 -16.23
C ASP A 187 -15.04 -12.74 -14.71
N GLU A 188 -14.56 -13.85 -14.16
CA GLU A 188 -14.14 -13.94 -12.75
C GLU A 188 -12.86 -13.14 -12.46
N ASP A 189 -12.07 -12.85 -13.51
CA ASP A 189 -10.85 -12.06 -13.44
C ASP A 189 -11.09 -10.56 -13.67
N LEU A 190 -12.33 -10.10 -13.63
CA LEU A 190 -12.65 -8.68 -13.63
C LEU A 190 -12.09 -8.03 -12.35
N LYS A 191 -11.06 -7.21 -12.49
CA LYS A 191 -10.42 -6.49 -11.39
C LYS A 191 -10.67 -4.98 -11.55
N PRO A 192 -11.36 -4.33 -10.61
CA PRO A 192 -11.52 -2.88 -10.63
C PRO A 192 -10.15 -2.18 -10.66
N LEU A 193 -10.01 -1.23 -11.57
CA LEU A 193 -8.86 -0.32 -11.63
C LEU A 193 -9.28 1.07 -11.14
N ILE A 194 -8.63 1.54 -10.09
CA ILE A 194 -8.77 2.91 -9.62
C ILE A 194 -7.55 3.68 -10.09
N ASP A 195 -7.73 4.53 -11.10
CA ASP A 195 -6.66 5.34 -11.67
C ASP A 195 -6.69 6.75 -11.12
N GLY A 196 -5.60 7.17 -10.46
CA GLY A 196 -5.39 8.50 -9.93
C GLY A 196 -4.29 9.24 -10.67
N GLY A 197 -4.49 10.54 -10.90
CA GLY A 197 -3.49 11.39 -11.55
C GLY A 197 -3.57 12.83 -11.09
N THR A 198 -2.42 13.49 -11.11
CA THR A 198 -2.32 14.92 -10.82
C THR A 198 -1.48 15.60 -11.90
N GLU A 199 -1.91 16.78 -12.32
CA GLU A 199 -1.20 17.65 -13.24
C GLU A 199 -1.34 19.10 -12.78
N GLY A 200 -0.23 19.69 -12.30
CA GLY A 200 -0.26 21.01 -11.68
C GLY A 200 -1.21 21.03 -10.48
N PHE A 201 -2.20 21.91 -10.51
CA PHE A 201 -3.23 22.04 -9.47
C PHE A 201 -4.51 21.25 -9.77
N LYS A 202 -4.52 20.44 -10.82
CA LYS A 202 -5.65 19.60 -11.18
C LYS A 202 -5.38 18.17 -10.74
N GLY A 203 -6.41 17.50 -10.26
CA GLY A 203 -6.38 16.07 -9.95
C GLY A 203 -7.58 15.38 -10.57
N GLN A 204 -7.41 14.12 -10.91
CA GLN A 204 -8.49 13.26 -11.36
C GLN A 204 -8.39 11.90 -10.67
N ALA A 205 -9.54 11.30 -10.43
CA ALA A 205 -9.65 9.91 -10.02
C ALA A 205 -10.73 9.26 -10.87
N ARG A 206 -10.47 8.04 -11.31
CA ARG A 206 -11.36 7.28 -12.18
C ARG A 206 -11.47 5.85 -11.67
N VAL A 207 -12.68 5.34 -11.58
CA VAL A 207 -12.95 3.93 -11.34
C VAL A 207 -13.30 3.28 -12.67
N ILE A 208 -12.53 2.29 -13.07
CA ILE A 208 -12.70 1.53 -14.29
C ILE A 208 -13.03 0.09 -13.89
N LEU A 209 -14.21 -0.37 -14.30
CA LEU A 209 -14.58 -1.78 -14.28
C LEU A 209 -14.33 -2.32 -15.68
N PRO A 210 -13.26 -3.10 -15.92
CA PRO A 210 -12.93 -3.62 -17.23
C PRO A 210 -14.14 -4.27 -17.91
N THR A 211 -14.35 -3.99 -19.18
CA THR A 211 -15.51 -4.45 -20.00
C THR A 211 -16.88 -3.87 -19.63
N VAL A 212 -17.04 -3.28 -18.42
CA VAL A 212 -18.33 -2.77 -17.93
C VAL A 212 -18.45 -1.26 -18.05
N THR A 213 -17.38 -0.52 -17.70
CA THR A 213 -17.36 0.95 -17.81
C THR A 213 -16.35 1.40 -18.88
N SER A 214 -16.39 2.69 -19.23
CA SER A 214 -15.36 3.27 -20.10
C SER A 214 -13.98 3.04 -19.54
N CYS A 215 -13.11 2.43 -20.32
CA CYS A 215 -11.71 2.17 -19.93
C CYS A 215 -10.83 3.41 -20.15
N TYR A 216 -9.55 3.31 -19.81
CA TYR A 216 -8.61 4.43 -19.97
C TYR A 216 -8.55 4.93 -21.42
N GLU A 217 -8.55 4.03 -22.42
CA GLU A 217 -8.51 4.39 -23.85
C GLU A 217 -9.82 4.99 -24.36
N CYS A 218 -10.96 4.63 -23.77
CA CYS A 218 -12.26 5.17 -24.19
C CYS A 218 -12.42 6.68 -23.94
N SER A 219 -11.63 7.22 -23.03
CA SER A 219 -11.69 8.61 -22.60
C SER A 219 -10.32 9.29 -22.63
N ALA A 220 -9.41 8.77 -23.44
CA ALA A 220 -8.16 9.44 -23.75
C ALA A 220 -8.46 10.75 -24.48
N SER A 221 -8.10 11.85 -23.85
CA SER A 221 -8.14 13.20 -24.44
C SER A 221 -6.84 13.48 -25.16
#